data_e3242aa780018480d01c52b55c1365c8
#
_entry.id   e3242aa780018480d01c52b55c1365c8
#
_cell.length_a   1.000
_cell.length_b   1.000
_cell.length_c   1.000
_cell.angle_alpha   90.00
_cell.angle_beta   90.00
_cell.angle_gamma   90.00
#
_symmetry.space_group_name_H-M   'P 1'
#
loop_
_entity.id
_entity.type
_entity.pdbx_description
1 polymer ?
#
loop_
_entity_poly.entity_id
_entity_poly.type
_entity_poly.pdbx_seq_one_letter_code
_entity_poly.pdbx_strand_id
1 'polypeptide(L)'
;DVSVDEVLDELLPDLMDIYEGKKIHLVRTKETEPFVIRCNLSLAQILVSNLVKNSLVHNREGGELHIATTPSSLTIMNSGEHPLDGEKLFRRFYRSIDGKKDSTGLGLAIARSIALSASLSLTYKWQEGMHLFLLVKESQKKS
;
A
#
# COMPACT_ATOMS: atom_id res chain seq x y z
N ASP A 1 -8.96 6.32 16.89
CA ASP A 1 -9.17 5.24 15.92
C ASP A 1 -9.47 5.81 14.54
N VAL A 2 -8.85 5.26 13.52
CA VAL A 2 -8.98 5.73 12.12
C VAL A 2 -9.45 4.56 11.26
N SER A 3 -10.47 4.80 10.44
CA SER A 3 -10.92 3.83 9.44
C SER A 3 -10.05 3.95 8.20
N VAL A 4 -9.31 2.89 7.89
CA VAL A 4 -8.50 2.81 6.67
C VAL A 4 -9.41 2.90 5.44
N ASP A 5 -10.61 2.32 5.50
CA ASP A 5 -11.58 2.38 4.40
C ASP A 5 -11.99 3.81 4.09
N GLU A 6 -12.22 4.65 5.11
CA GLU A 6 -12.55 6.05 4.89
C GLU A 6 -11.38 6.83 4.30
N VAL A 7 -10.16 6.55 4.76
CA VAL A 7 -8.96 7.17 4.19
C VAL A 7 -8.84 6.81 2.72
N LEU A 8 -9.06 5.53 2.37
CA LEU A 8 -9.05 5.09 0.98
C LEU A 8 -10.15 5.78 0.16
N ASP A 9 -11.35 5.90 0.70
CA ASP A 9 -12.47 6.56 0.00
C ASP A 9 -12.13 8.01 -0.36
N GLU A 10 -11.38 8.71 0.50
CA GLU A 10 -11.02 10.10 0.25
C GLU A 10 -9.86 10.25 -0.73
N LEU A 11 -8.83 9.39 -0.63
CA LEU A 11 -7.62 9.59 -1.43
C LEU A 11 -7.65 8.92 -2.80
N LEU A 12 -8.42 7.83 -2.97
CA LEU A 12 -8.40 7.09 -4.24
C LEU A 12 -8.86 7.93 -5.44
N PRO A 13 -9.95 8.70 -5.38
CA PRO A 13 -10.35 9.49 -6.54
C PRO A 13 -9.26 10.43 -7.03
N ASP A 14 -8.61 11.14 -6.11
CA ASP A 14 -7.56 12.08 -6.46
C ASP A 14 -6.33 11.39 -7.07
N LEU A 15 -5.90 10.29 -6.46
CA LEU A 15 -4.75 9.55 -6.95
C LEU A 15 -5.04 8.90 -8.31
N MET A 16 -6.22 8.35 -8.49
CA MET A 16 -6.60 7.75 -9.78
C MET A 16 -6.64 8.81 -10.88
N ASP A 17 -7.06 10.05 -10.56
CA ASP A 17 -7.03 11.16 -11.51
C ASP A 17 -5.59 11.54 -11.88
N ILE A 18 -4.70 11.63 -10.90
CA ILE A 18 -3.29 11.98 -11.14
C ILE A 18 -2.63 10.97 -12.08
N TYR A 19 -2.94 9.70 -11.94
CA TYR A 19 -2.33 8.62 -12.72
C TYR A 19 -3.23 8.09 -13.82
N GLU A 20 -4.25 8.85 -14.25
CA GLU A 20 -5.22 8.37 -15.25
C GLU A 20 -4.57 8.00 -16.58
N GLY A 21 -3.46 8.64 -16.93
CA GLY A 21 -2.71 8.33 -18.15
C GLY A 21 -2.19 6.90 -18.22
N LYS A 22 -2.04 6.23 -17.09
CA LYS A 22 -1.61 4.83 -17.05
C LYS A 22 -2.75 3.84 -17.33
N LYS A 23 -3.98 4.30 -17.32
CA LYS A 23 -5.17 3.48 -17.61
C LYS A 23 -5.24 2.24 -16.73
N ILE A 24 -4.97 2.40 -15.43
CA ILE A 24 -4.98 1.32 -14.46
C ILE A 24 -6.42 0.97 -14.08
N HIS A 25 -6.72 -0.33 -14.11
CA HIS A 25 -8.03 -0.83 -13.72
C HIS A 25 -8.04 -1.09 -12.21
N LEU A 26 -8.86 -0.32 -11.49
CA LEU A 26 -9.01 -0.46 -10.03
C LEU A 26 -10.13 -1.42 -9.69
N VAL A 27 -9.82 -2.41 -8.86
CA VAL A 27 -10.81 -3.30 -8.26
C VAL A 27 -10.71 -3.14 -6.76
N ARG A 28 -11.79 -2.76 -6.13
CA ARG A 28 -11.82 -2.60 -4.67
C ARG A 28 -12.83 -3.55 -4.05
N THR A 29 -12.38 -4.28 -3.04
CA THR A 29 -13.20 -5.22 -2.28
C THR A 29 -13.13 -4.85 -0.80
N LYS A 30 -14.27 -4.82 -0.14
CA LYS A 30 -14.31 -4.53 1.29
C LYS A 30 -15.41 -5.32 1.96
N GLU A 31 -15.20 -5.62 3.25
CA GLU A 31 -16.19 -6.30 4.07
C GLU A 31 -17.10 -5.28 4.75
N THR A 32 -18.13 -5.77 5.43
CA THR A 32 -19.09 -4.92 6.12
C THR A 32 -18.44 -4.07 7.20
N GLU A 33 -17.54 -4.69 7.99
CA GLU A 33 -16.81 -3.97 9.02
C GLU A 33 -15.51 -3.39 8.48
N PRO A 34 -15.20 -2.11 8.76
CA PRO A 34 -14.00 -1.48 8.23
C PRO A 34 -12.75 -1.94 8.96
N PHE A 35 -11.61 -1.72 8.30
CA PHE A 35 -10.31 -1.89 8.91
C PHE A 35 -9.98 -0.63 9.72
N VAL A 36 -10.05 -0.75 11.04
CA VAL A 36 -9.79 0.38 11.95
C VAL A 36 -8.44 0.20 12.62
N ILE A 37 -7.62 1.26 12.62
CA ILE A 37 -6.30 1.24 13.23
C ILE A 37 -6.19 2.34 14.29
N ARG A 38 -5.33 2.13 15.28
CA ARG A 38 -5.02 3.15 16.29
C ARG A 38 -3.83 3.96 15.80
N CYS A 39 -4.13 5.13 15.27
CA CYS A 39 -3.12 5.95 14.63
C CYS A 39 -3.63 7.39 14.55
N ASN A 40 -2.70 8.33 14.52
CA ASN A 40 -3.03 9.71 14.18
C ASN A 40 -3.54 9.75 12.74
N LEU A 41 -4.60 10.53 12.49
CA LEU A 41 -5.20 10.60 11.15
C LEU A 41 -4.18 11.00 10.07
N SER A 42 -3.35 11.99 10.36
CA SER A 42 -2.35 12.43 9.39
C SER A 42 -1.35 11.32 9.06
N LEU A 43 -0.93 10.55 10.06
CA LEU A 43 -0.01 9.44 9.83
C LEU A 43 -0.70 8.31 9.04
N ALA A 44 -1.96 8.04 9.35
CA ALA A 44 -2.73 7.04 8.60
C ALA A 44 -2.85 7.44 7.12
N GLN A 45 -3.11 8.71 6.85
CA GLN A 45 -3.17 9.23 5.48
C GLN A 45 -1.83 9.08 4.76
N ILE A 46 -0.73 9.36 5.43
CA ILE A 46 0.62 9.19 4.86
C ILE A 46 0.89 7.72 4.57
N LEU A 47 0.58 6.84 5.51
CA LEU A 47 0.77 5.40 5.35
C LEU A 47 0.02 4.88 4.13
N VAL A 48 -1.28 5.13 4.08
CA VAL A 48 -2.14 4.60 3.01
C VAL A 48 -1.78 5.24 1.67
N SER A 49 -1.54 6.55 1.64
CA SER A 49 -1.20 7.22 0.39
C SER A 49 0.12 6.74 -0.18
N ASN A 50 1.13 6.48 0.68
CA ASN A 50 2.41 5.94 0.21
C ASN A 50 2.25 4.55 -0.40
N LEU A 51 1.43 3.70 0.20
CA LEU A 51 1.20 2.36 -0.33
C LEU A 51 0.46 2.41 -1.67
N VAL A 52 -0.58 3.23 -1.77
CA VAL A 52 -1.36 3.35 -3.01
C VAL A 52 -0.52 4.02 -4.11
N LYS A 53 0.17 5.10 -3.80
CA LYS A 53 1.05 5.78 -4.79
C LYS A 53 2.11 4.83 -5.31
N ASN A 54 2.74 4.06 -4.42
CA ASN A 54 3.73 3.07 -4.82
C ASN A 54 3.13 2.07 -5.83
N SER A 55 1.91 1.62 -5.57
CA SER A 55 1.25 0.66 -6.45
C SER A 55 0.86 1.26 -7.80
N LEU A 56 0.65 2.57 -7.87
CA LEU A 56 0.36 3.27 -9.13
C LEU A 56 1.64 3.59 -9.91
N VAL A 57 2.67 4.08 -9.23
CA VAL A 57 3.95 4.43 -9.86
C VAL A 57 4.60 3.20 -10.48
N HIS A 58 4.61 2.07 -9.77
CA HIS A 58 5.27 0.85 -10.22
C HIS A 58 4.36 -0.08 -11.02
N ASN A 59 3.14 0.35 -11.33
CA ASN A 59 2.25 -0.40 -12.19
C ASN A 59 2.61 -0.17 -13.65
N ARG A 60 2.21 -1.10 -14.51
CA ARG A 60 2.34 -0.94 -15.96
C ARG A 60 1.11 -0.25 -16.53
N GLU A 61 1.24 0.35 -17.70
CA GLU A 61 0.10 0.93 -18.42
C GLU A 61 -0.92 -0.16 -18.73
N GLY A 62 -2.20 0.12 -18.44
CA GLY A 62 -3.27 -0.85 -18.63
C GLY A 62 -3.29 -1.95 -17.60
N GLY A 63 -2.47 -1.85 -16.54
CA GLY A 63 -2.40 -2.85 -15.50
C GLY A 63 -3.56 -2.80 -14.53
N GLU A 64 -3.47 -3.63 -13.49
CA GLU A 64 -4.52 -3.74 -12.48
C GLU A 64 -4.02 -3.30 -11.12
N LEU A 65 -4.94 -2.76 -10.32
CA LEU A 65 -4.74 -2.44 -8.93
C LEU A 65 -5.92 -3.02 -8.14
N HIS A 66 -5.63 -3.95 -7.25
CA HIS A 66 -6.63 -4.58 -6.39
C HIS A 66 -6.39 -4.12 -4.96
N ILE A 67 -7.41 -3.52 -4.36
CA ILE A 67 -7.36 -3.08 -2.97
C ILE A 67 -8.47 -3.79 -2.21
N ALA A 68 -8.09 -4.56 -1.20
CA ALA A 68 -9.03 -5.33 -0.40
C ALA A 68 -8.82 -5.04 1.09
N THR A 69 -9.90 -4.78 1.80
CA THR A 69 -9.86 -4.60 3.24
C THR A 69 -10.73 -5.64 3.94
N THR A 70 -10.23 -6.08 5.11
CA THR A 70 -10.98 -6.88 6.09
C THR A 70 -10.93 -6.12 7.42
N PRO A 71 -11.63 -6.53 8.45
CA PRO A 71 -11.52 -5.84 9.75
C PRO A 71 -10.11 -5.84 10.34
N SER A 72 -9.22 -6.71 9.87
CA SER A 72 -7.87 -6.82 10.42
C SER A 72 -6.75 -6.57 9.42
N SER A 73 -7.06 -6.25 8.16
CA SER A 73 -6.01 -6.17 7.12
C SER A 73 -6.36 -5.28 5.96
N LEU A 74 -5.31 -4.79 5.30
CA LEU A 74 -5.38 -4.12 4.00
C LEU A 74 -4.42 -4.87 3.06
N THR A 75 -4.93 -5.28 1.91
CA THR A 75 -4.11 -5.90 0.86
C THR A 75 -4.12 -5.01 -0.36
N ILE A 76 -2.94 -4.72 -0.88
CA ILE A 76 -2.78 -3.96 -2.13
C ILE A 76 -1.98 -4.81 -3.11
N MET A 77 -2.58 -5.15 -4.24
CA MET A 77 -1.93 -5.92 -5.30
C MET A 77 -1.90 -5.10 -6.58
N ASN A 78 -0.75 -5.02 -7.21
CA ASN A 78 -0.63 -4.33 -8.48
C ASN A 78 0.20 -5.14 -9.47
N SER A 79 -0.14 -5.01 -10.76
CA SER A 79 0.60 -5.64 -11.83
C SER A 79 2.04 -5.16 -11.84
N GLY A 80 2.98 -6.05 -12.14
CA GLY A 80 4.38 -5.71 -12.24
C GLY A 80 5.10 -6.62 -13.21
N GLU A 81 6.33 -6.24 -13.58
CA GLU A 81 7.14 -7.02 -14.50
C GLU A 81 8.23 -7.82 -13.80
N HIS A 82 8.73 -7.29 -12.69
CA HIS A 82 9.83 -7.88 -11.95
C HIS A 82 9.56 -7.81 -10.45
N PRO A 83 9.92 -8.85 -9.69
CA PRO A 83 9.78 -8.78 -8.24
C PRO A 83 10.69 -7.71 -7.65
N LEU A 84 10.27 -7.14 -6.52
CA LEU A 84 11.13 -6.26 -5.74
C LEU A 84 11.96 -7.08 -4.77
N ASP A 85 13.09 -6.53 -4.34
CA ASP A 85 13.92 -7.21 -3.33
C ASP A 85 13.27 -7.02 -1.96
N GLY A 86 12.62 -8.07 -1.47
CA GLY A 86 11.89 -8.04 -0.20
C GLY A 86 12.73 -7.65 1.00
N GLU A 87 14.05 -7.87 0.95
CA GLU A 87 14.93 -7.48 2.04
C GLU A 87 15.29 -6.01 2.04
N LYS A 88 15.29 -5.37 0.85
CA LYS A 88 15.76 -4.00 0.68
C LYS A 88 14.66 -2.99 0.43
N LEU A 89 13.49 -3.42 -0.01
CA LEU A 89 12.45 -2.50 -0.50
C LEU A 89 11.94 -1.52 0.56
N PHE A 90 12.08 -1.84 1.84
CA PHE A 90 11.70 -0.94 2.93
C PHE A 90 12.86 -0.09 3.45
N ARG A 91 14.05 -0.22 2.85
CA ARG A 91 15.18 0.61 3.21
C ARG A 91 15.04 1.99 2.61
N ARG A 92 15.54 2.99 3.32
CA ARG A 92 15.54 4.36 2.83
C ARG A 92 16.36 4.44 1.54
N PHE A 93 15.85 5.19 0.57
CA PHE A 93 16.50 5.42 -0.73
C PHE A 93 16.63 4.20 -1.63
N TYR A 94 15.99 3.08 -1.27
CA TYR A 94 15.93 1.94 -2.18
C TYR A 94 15.07 2.29 -3.40
N ARG A 95 15.57 2.02 -4.58
CA ARG A 95 14.81 2.16 -5.83
C ARG A 95 14.82 0.83 -6.56
N SER A 96 13.70 0.51 -7.20
CA SER A 96 13.62 -0.68 -8.03
C SER A 96 14.47 -0.51 -9.30
N ILE A 97 14.73 -1.61 -9.99
CA ILE A 97 15.48 -1.63 -11.24
C ILE A 97 14.86 -0.68 -12.29
N ASP A 98 13.54 -0.49 -12.22
CA ASP A 98 12.83 0.36 -13.17
C ASP A 98 13.21 1.85 -13.09
N GLY A 99 13.83 2.27 -11.98
CA GLY A 99 14.33 3.63 -11.83
C GLY A 99 13.30 4.72 -12.05
N LYS A 100 12.04 4.48 -11.67
CA LYS A 100 10.96 5.42 -11.95
C LYS A 100 11.17 6.73 -11.22
N LYS A 101 11.03 7.83 -11.97
CA LYS A 101 11.38 9.18 -11.50
C LYS A 101 10.59 9.65 -10.29
N ASP A 102 9.36 9.14 -10.11
CA ASP A 102 8.50 9.57 -9.00
C ASP A 102 8.82 8.86 -7.69
N SER A 103 9.75 7.91 -7.70
CA SER A 103 10.15 7.18 -6.52
C SER A 103 11.34 7.88 -5.84
N THR A 104 11.13 8.43 -4.66
CA THR A 104 12.20 9.03 -3.86
C THR A 104 12.98 7.99 -3.08
N GLY A 105 12.46 6.77 -3.00
CA GLY A 105 13.04 5.72 -2.17
C GLY A 105 12.72 5.88 -0.69
N LEU A 106 11.83 6.79 -0.33
CA LEU A 106 11.44 7.05 1.06
C LEU A 106 10.04 6.55 1.40
N GLY A 107 9.14 6.48 0.41
CA GLY A 107 7.73 6.19 0.66
C GLY A 107 7.48 4.89 1.42
N LEU A 108 8.12 3.80 1.02
CA LEU A 108 7.93 2.50 1.68
C LEU A 108 8.60 2.45 3.05
N ALA A 109 9.75 3.11 3.22
CA ALA A 109 10.40 3.19 4.53
C ALA A 109 9.53 3.96 5.52
N ILE A 110 8.93 5.06 5.08
CA ILE A 110 8.00 5.85 5.90
C ILE A 110 6.75 5.03 6.24
N ALA A 111 6.18 4.35 5.24
CA ALA A 111 5.00 3.52 5.45
C ALA A 111 5.27 2.43 6.51
N ARG A 112 6.40 1.76 6.41
CA ARG A 112 6.76 0.72 7.38
C ARG A 112 6.96 1.29 8.77
N SER A 113 7.61 2.44 8.88
CA SER A 113 7.84 3.10 10.17
C SER A 113 6.52 3.44 10.85
N ILE A 114 5.56 3.99 10.10
CA ILE A 114 4.23 4.31 10.64
C ILE A 114 3.51 3.03 11.04
N ALA A 115 3.56 1.99 10.19
CA ALA A 115 2.92 0.72 10.49
C ALA A 115 3.42 0.14 11.81
N LEU A 116 4.73 0.12 12.00
CA LEU A 116 5.33 -0.40 13.25
C LEU A 116 4.86 0.42 14.46
N SER A 117 4.80 1.74 14.34
CA SER A 117 4.35 2.59 15.45
C SER A 117 2.88 2.37 15.79
N ALA A 118 2.09 1.88 14.85
CA ALA A 118 0.66 1.60 15.04
C ALA A 118 0.39 0.12 15.32
N SER A 119 1.42 -0.65 15.65
CA SER A 119 1.35 -2.10 15.92
C SER A 119 0.75 -2.88 14.75
N LEU A 120 1.17 -2.49 13.55
CA LEU A 120 0.80 -3.16 12.32
C LEU A 120 2.03 -3.82 11.70
N SER A 121 1.81 -4.92 10.98
CA SER A 121 2.85 -5.59 10.20
C SER A 121 2.65 -5.23 8.74
N LEU A 122 3.70 -4.76 8.08
CA LEU A 122 3.68 -4.46 6.64
C LEU A 122 4.69 -5.39 5.96
N THR A 123 4.18 -6.24 5.07
CA THR A 123 4.98 -7.22 4.34
C THR A 123 4.77 -7.11 2.85
N TYR A 124 5.71 -7.64 2.10
CA TYR A 124 5.68 -7.66 0.64
C TYR A 124 5.85 -9.08 0.13
N LYS A 125 5.16 -9.40 -0.96
CA LYS A 125 5.26 -10.69 -1.62
C LYS A 125 5.08 -10.50 -3.13
N TRP A 126 5.83 -11.27 -3.92
CA TRP A 126 5.63 -11.35 -5.36
C TRP A 126 4.83 -12.62 -5.64
N GLN A 127 3.73 -12.47 -6.35
CA GLN A 127 2.83 -13.60 -6.61
C GLN A 127 2.19 -13.46 -7.99
N GLU A 128 2.48 -14.40 -8.87
CA GLU A 128 1.84 -14.49 -10.20
C GLU A 128 1.86 -13.18 -10.99
N GLY A 129 3.03 -12.55 -11.05
CA GLY A 129 3.18 -11.28 -11.79
C GLY A 129 2.61 -10.08 -11.08
N MET A 130 2.27 -10.20 -9.79
CA MET A 130 1.71 -9.13 -9.00
C MET A 130 2.60 -8.82 -7.80
N HIS A 131 2.79 -7.53 -7.52
CA HIS A 131 3.33 -7.08 -6.25
C HIS A 131 2.20 -7.07 -5.23
N LEU A 132 2.41 -7.71 -4.09
CA LEU A 132 1.41 -7.77 -3.02
C LEU A 132 1.96 -7.17 -1.75
N PHE A 133 1.32 -6.09 -1.27
CA PHE A 133 1.62 -5.51 0.03
C PHE A 133 0.49 -5.84 0.98
N LEU A 134 0.86 -6.33 2.17
CA LEU A 134 -0.11 -6.74 3.18
C LEU A 134 0.16 -5.98 4.47
N LEU A 135 -0.85 -5.23 4.92
CA LEU A 135 -0.85 -4.50 6.18
C LEU A 135 -1.83 -5.18 7.11
N VAL A 136 -1.34 -5.71 8.23
CA VAL A 136 -2.14 -6.54 9.13
C VAL A 136 -1.95 -6.09 10.58
N LYS A 137 -3.03 -6.14 11.36
CA LYS A 137 -2.92 -5.95 12.80
C LYS A 137 -2.07 -7.09 13.39
N GLU A 138 -1.06 -6.72 14.18
CA GLU A 138 -0.29 -7.72 14.89
C GLU A 138 -1.19 -8.39 15.92
N SER A 139 -1.15 -9.73 15.94
CA SER A 139 -1.87 -10.46 16.96
C SER A 139 -1.20 -10.20 18.31
N GLN A 140 -1.99 -9.78 19.31
CA GLN A 140 -1.48 -9.64 20.65
C GLN A 140 -1.16 -11.03 21.18
N LYS A 141 0.12 -11.25 21.49
CA LYS A 141 0.50 -12.47 22.19
C LYS A 141 -0.10 -12.41 23.58
N LYS A 142 -0.98 -13.32 23.87
CA LYS A 142 -1.40 -13.52 25.26
C LYS A 142 -0.21 -14.11 26.00
N SER A 143 0.35 -13.29 26.83
CA SER A 143 1.40 -13.74 27.74
C SER A 143 0.79 -14.66 28.79
#